data_0e584c8d2df68e0a3bdedf431d6b1266
#
_entry.id   0e584c8d2df68e0a3bdedf431d6b1266
#
_cell.length_a   1.000
_cell.length_b   1.000
_cell.length_c   1.000
_cell.angle_alpha   90.00
_cell.angle_beta   90.00
_cell.angle_gamma   90.00
#
_symmetry.space_group_name_H-M   'P 1'
#
loop_
_entity.id
_entity.type
_entity.pdbx_description
1 polymer ?
#
loop_
_entity_poly.entity_id
_entity_poly.type
_entity_poly.pdbx_seq_one_letter_code
_entity_poly.pdbx_strand_id
1 'polypeptide(L)'
;LYLEVKSQLYHARRLPMELLMQFMDIVLHLDKHLALLVQQYGLWIYGILFVIIFAETGFVVTPFLPGDSLLFVAGALAAIGEGGMDIFVLMGVLITAAVLGNTLNYQIGRFLGPKVFHWENSRFFNRDALVKTHAFYEKHGGKTLVISRFLPLFRTFAPFVAGISSMSYARFTLFNLIGALAWVVSLCLAGYWFGNMPWVRQNLTLIIVLMLAIPSLPAFFAYLRSRTA
;
A
#
# COMPACT_ATOMS: atom_id res chain seq x y z
N LEU A 1 -1.30 46.20 -3.07
CA LEU A 1 -2.21 45.32 -2.36
C LEU A 1 -2.93 44.31 -3.27
N TYR A 2 -3.64 44.77 -4.35
CA TYR A 2 -4.34 43.89 -5.30
C TYR A 2 -3.41 42.95 -6.07
N LEU A 3 -2.29 43.42 -6.51
CA LEU A 3 -1.24 42.64 -7.24
C LEU A 3 -0.56 41.63 -6.31
N GLU A 4 -0.33 41.95 -5.05
CA GLU A 4 0.25 41.07 -4.07
C GLU A 4 -0.72 39.94 -3.70
N VAL A 5 -1.99 40.22 -3.49
CA VAL A 5 -3.03 39.20 -3.23
C VAL A 5 -3.16 38.26 -4.41
N LYS A 6 -3.12 38.77 -5.65
CA LYS A 6 -3.17 37.95 -6.86
C LYS A 6 -1.93 37.07 -7.03
N SER A 7 -0.75 37.57 -6.69
CA SER A 7 0.51 36.80 -6.66
C SER A 7 0.47 35.69 -5.61
N GLN A 8 0.02 35.99 -4.41
CA GLN A 8 -0.14 35.02 -3.33
C GLN A 8 -1.15 33.92 -3.68
N LEU A 9 -2.29 34.24 -4.28
CA LEU A 9 -3.28 33.28 -4.76
C LEU A 9 -2.74 32.41 -5.92
N TYR A 10 -1.89 32.97 -6.76
CA TYR A 10 -1.25 32.25 -7.86
C TYR A 10 -0.21 31.24 -7.35
N HIS A 11 0.59 31.62 -6.35
CA HIS A 11 1.52 30.71 -5.66
C HIS A 11 0.78 29.63 -4.85
N ALA A 12 -0.28 29.97 -4.15
CA ALA A 12 -1.09 29.01 -3.38
C ALA A 12 -1.79 27.95 -4.26
N ARG A 13 -2.11 28.27 -5.52
CA ARG A 13 -2.66 27.32 -6.50
C ARG A 13 -1.59 26.46 -7.20
N ARG A 14 -0.35 26.94 -7.31
CA ARG A 14 0.75 26.18 -7.91
C ARG A 14 1.33 25.13 -6.99
N LEU A 15 1.46 25.40 -5.70
CA LEU A 15 1.99 24.48 -4.70
C LEU A 15 1.36 23.07 -4.73
N PRO A 16 0.04 22.90 -4.71
CA PRO A 16 -0.55 21.57 -4.76
C PRO A 16 -0.31 20.86 -6.09
N MET A 17 -0.22 21.59 -7.20
CA MET A 17 0.05 21.00 -8.52
C MET A 17 1.51 20.56 -8.65
N GLU A 18 2.46 21.35 -8.14
CA GLU A 18 3.88 21.00 -8.10
C GLU A 18 4.14 19.79 -7.21
N LEU A 19 3.51 19.72 -6.03
CA LEU A 19 3.59 18.57 -5.16
C LEU A 19 3.00 17.30 -5.81
N LEU A 20 1.88 17.45 -6.52
CA LEU A 20 1.28 16.33 -7.26
C LEU A 20 2.21 15.85 -8.39
N MET A 21 2.79 16.76 -9.15
CA MET A 21 3.73 16.41 -10.21
C MET A 21 4.99 15.74 -9.65
N GLN A 22 5.54 16.23 -8.55
CA GLN A 22 6.68 15.62 -7.87
C GLN A 22 6.33 14.21 -7.34
N PHE A 23 5.16 14.06 -6.74
CA PHE A 23 4.70 12.75 -6.30
C PHE A 23 4.53 11.78 -7.47
N MET A 24 3.94 12.22 -8.57
CA MET A 24 3.81 11.42 -9.80
C MET A 24 5.18 11.06 -10.39
N ASP A 25 6.13 11.97 -10.38
CA ASP A 25 7.50 11.70 -10.85
C ASP A 25 8.19 10.64 -9.98
N ILE A 26 8.10 10.76 -8.66
CA ILE A 26 8.64 9.76 -7.73
C ILE A 26 8.01 8.37 -7.97
N VAL A 27 6.70 8.30 -8.17
CA VAL A 27 6.00 7.05 -8.42
C VAL A 27 6.36 6.43 -9.76
N LEU A 28 6.46 7.24 -10.82
CA LEU A 28 6.78 6.77 -12.17
C LEU A 28 8.26 6.42 -12.36
N HIS A 29 9.16 7.06 -11.61
CA HIS A 29 10.60 6.82 -11.65
C HIS A 29 11.12 6.25 -10.33
N LEU A 30 10.31 5.40 -9.70
CA LEU A 30 10.59 4.80 -8.39
C LEU A 30 11.92 4.04 -8.38
N ASP A 31 12.25 3.38 -9.50
CA ASP A 31 13.52 2.68 -9.73
C ASP A 31 14.73 3.61 -9.57
N LYS A 32 14.70 4.77 -10.21
CA LYS A 32 15.80 5.75 -10.16
C LYS A 32 15.93 6.37 -8.77
N HIS A 33 14.80 6.81 -8.20
CA HIS A 33 14.79 7.40 -6.87
C HIS A 33 15.25 6.41 -5.80
N LEU A 34 14.83 5.15 -5.90
CA LEU A 34 15.23 4.11 -4.96
C LEU A 34 16.72 3.76 -5.10
N ALA A 35 17.24 3.64 -6.34
CA ALA A 35 18.67 3.41 -6.56
C ALA A 35 19.54 4.55 -5.98
N LEU A 36 19.14 5.80 -6.17
CA LEU A 36 19.82 6.95 -5.56
C LEU A 36 19.79 6.89 -4.03
N LEU A 37 18.64 6.54 -3.43
CA LEU A 37 18.53 6.37 -1.98
C LEU A 37 19.42 5.24 -1.46
N VAL A 38 19.50 4.12 -2.17
CA VAL A 38 20.38 3.01 -1.82
C VAL A 38 21.84 3.45 -1.82
N GLN A 39 22.29 4.16 -2.87
CA GLN A 39 23.66 4.66 -2.98
C GLN A 39 23.98 5.71 -1.91
N GLN A 40 23.04 6.58 -1.57
CA GLN A 40 23.25 7.71 -0.65
C GLN A 40 23.17 7.27 0.82
N TYR A 41 22.23 6.40 1.15
CA TYR A 41 21.90 6.04 2.53
C TYR A 41 22.39 4.66 2.96
N GLY A 42 22.88 3.81 2.04
CA GLY A 42 23.39 2.49 2.38
C GLY A 42 22.38 1.66 3.18
N LEU A 43 22.80 1.18 4.37
CA LEU A 43 21.93 0.33 5.22
C LEU A 43 20.65 1.03 5.75
N TRP A 44 20.61 2.35 5.78
CA TRP A 44 19.42 3.09 6.20
C TRP A 44 18.23 2.89 5.25
N ILE A 45 18.48 2.40 4.02
CA ILE A 45 17.42 2.08 3.07
C ILE A 45 16.41 1.08 3.64
N TYR A 46 16.85 0.10 4.44
CA TYR A 46 15.96 -0.85 5.08
C TYR A 46 14.98 -0.14 6.04
N GLY A 47 15.46 0.86 6.78
CA GLY A 47 14.63 1.67 7.68
C GLY A 47 13.62 2.53 6.91
N ILE A 48 14.05 3.14 5.81
CA ILE A 48 13.17 3.95 4.95
C ILE A 48 12.07 3.07 4.37
N LEU A 49 12.41 1.92 3.79
CA LEU A 49 11.45 0.98 3.22
C LEU A 49 10.50 0.42 4.29
N PHE A 50 11.02 0.14 5.50
CA PHE A 50 10.20 -0.27 6.63
C PHE A 50 9.13 0.78 6.93
N VAL A 51 9.50 2.05 7.08
CA VAL A 51 8.58 3.14 7.42
C VAL A 51 7.51 3.31 6.32
N ILE A 52 7.91 3.25 5.05
CA ILE A 52 6.98 3.39 3.93
C ILE A 52 5.95 2.25 3.94
N ILE A 53 6.38 0.98 4.02
CA ILE A 53 5.48 -0.17 4.03
C ILE A 53 4.63 -0.22 5.31
N PHE A 54 5.21 0.13 6.46
CA PHE A 54 4.47 0.25 7.71
C PHE A 54 3.37 1.31 7.62
N ALA A 55 3.68 2.50 7.09
CA ALA A 55 2.72 3.58 6.93
C ALA A 55 1.60 3.19 5.94
N GLU A 56 1.96 2.58 4.80
CA GLU A 56 1.01 2.14 3.78
C GLU A 56 0.01 1.10 4.32
N THR A 57 0.49 0.13 5.10
CA THR A 57 -0.35 -0.95 5.63
C THR A 57 -1.05 -0.58 6.93
N GLY A 58 -0.48 0.35 7.70
CA GLY A 58 -0.98 0.76 9.02
C GLY A 58 -2.07 1.82 8.98
N PHE A 59 -2.02 2.71 8.00
CA PHE A 59 -2.98 3.81 7.91
C PHE A 59 -3.98 3.58 6.78
N VAL A 60 -5.28 3.61 7.11
CA VAL A 60 -6.39 3.40 6.17
C VAL A 60 -6.44 4.50 5.08
N VAL A 61 -5.78 5.64 5.33
CA VAL A 61 -5.86 6.85 4.51
C VAL A 61 -4.87 6.86 3.34
N THR A 62 -3.93 5.92 3.28
CA THR A 62 -2.83 5.90 2.30
C THR A 62 -2.87 4.75 1.28
N PRO A 63 -4.03 4.45 0.63
CA PRO A 63 -4.09 3.36 -0.36
C PRO A 63 -3.35 3.69 -1.67
N PHE A 64 -2.79 4.89 -1.80
CA PHE A 64 -2.15 5.39 -3.03
C PHE A 64 -0.63 5.22 -3.05
N LEU A 65 0.00 4.74 -1.96
CA LEU A 65 1.43 4.44 -2.02
C LEU A 65 1.68 3.20 -2.89
N PRO A 66 2.72 3.23 -3.75
CA PRO A 66 2.99 2.17 -4.71
C PRO A 66 3.76 0.98 -4.08
N GLY A 67 3.22 0.39 -2.98
CA GLY A 67 3.89 -0.66 -2.22
C GLY A 67 4.24 -1.90 -3.03
N ASP A 68 3.36 -2.32 -3.95
CA ASP A 68 3.61 -3.46 -4.82
C ASP A 68 4.82 -3.20 -5.73
N SER A 69 4.85 -2.02 -6.36
CA SER A 69 5.98 -1.59 -7.19
C SER A 69 7.25 -1.40 -6.36
N LEU A 70 7.13 -0.87 -5.14
CA LEU A 70 8.24 -0.69 -4.22
C LEU A 70 8.90 -2.03 -3.85
N LEU A 71 8.10 -3.05 -3.52
CA LEU A 71 8.60 -4.41 -3.22
C LEU A 71 9.30 -5.03 -4.42
N PHE A 72 8.72 -4.88 -5.61
CA PHE A 72 9.31 -5.39 -6.84
C PHE A 72 10.64 -4.70 -7.16
N VAL A 73 10.67 -3.36 -7.14
CA VAL A 73 11.89 -2.58 -7.45
C VAL A 73 12.97 -2.83 -6.40
N ALA A 74 12.63 -2.89 -5.11
CA ALA A 74 13.58 -3.21 -4.05
C ALA A 74 14.19 -4.61 -4.23
N GLY A 75 13.37 -5.59 -4.62
CA GLY A 75 13.86 -6.93 -4.99
C GLY A 75 14.80 -6.91 -6.19
N ALA A 76 14.49 -6.13 -7.21
CA ALA A 76 15.32 -5.97 -8.41
C ALA A 76 16.68 -5.31 -8.07
N LEU A 77 16.70 -4.29 -7.22
CA LEU A 77 17.93 -3.63 -6.76
C LEU A 77 18.79 -4.56 -5.91
N ALA A 78 18.18 -5.37 -5.05
CA ALA A 78 18.89 -6.39 -4.28
C ALA A 78 19.57 -7.44 -5.18
N ALA A 79 18.95 -7.78 -6.32
CA ALA A 79 19.54 -8.71 -7.30
C ALA A 79 20.78 -8.14 -8.01
N ILE A 80 20.85 -6.83 -8.17
CA ILE A 80 21.99 -6.13 -8.78
C ILE A 80 23.14 -5.98 -7.78
N GLY A 81 22.85 -6.16 -6.47
CA GLY A 81 23.81 -5.96 -5.39
C GLY A 81 24.10 -4.46 -5.11
N GLU A 82 23.27 -3.56 -5.59
CA GLU A 82 23.42 -2.13 -5.31
C GLU A 82 23.37 -1.86 -3.82
N GLY A 83 24.35 -1.10 -3.32
CA GLY A 83 24.45 -0.72 -1.91
C GLY A 83 24.60 -1.88 -0.93
N GLY A 84 24.97 -3.09 -1.39
CA GLY A 84 25.10 -4.28 -0.53
C GLY A 84 23.77 -4.81 0.01
N MET A 85 22.66 -4.56 -0.69
CA MET A 85 21.33 -5.01 -0.26
C MET A 85 21.21 -6.53 -0.31
N ASP A 86 20.94 -7.15 0.83
CA ASP A 86 20.64 -8.58 0.95
C ASP A 86 19.13 -8.81 0.85
N ILE A 87 18.72 -9.73 -0.06
CA ILE A 87 17.30 -10.02 -0.32
C ILE A 87 16.59 -10.63 0.90
N PHE A 88 17.26 -11.44 1.71
CA PHE A 88 16.65 -12.09 2.87
C PHE A 88 16.42 -11.08 4.00
N VAL A 89 17.41 -10.19 4.23
CA VAL A 89 17.28 -9.09 5.20
C VAL A 89 16.14 -8.15 4.74
N LEU A 90 16.10 -7.80 3.46
CA LEU A 90 15.05 -6.98 2.87
C LEU A 90 13.66 -7.58 3.11
N MET A 91 13.47 -8.86 2.73
CA MET A 91 12.19 -9.54 2.94
C MET A 91 11.80 -9.59 4.43
N GLY A 92 12.75 -9.89 5.33
CA GLY A 92 12.51 -9.93 6.78
C GLY A 92 12.02 -8.60 7.32
N VAL A 93 12.68 -7.50 6.94
CA VAL A 93 12.31 -6.13 7.32
C VAL A 93 10.92 -5.77 6.80
N LEU A 94 10.65 -6.05 5.52
CA LEU A 94 9.36 -5.69 4.88
C LEU A 94 8.20 -6.54 5.38
N ILE A 95 8.41 -7.84 5.67
CA ILE A 95 7.40 -8.69 6.31
C ILE A 95 7.07 -8.14 7.70
N THR A 96 8.08 -7.76 8.48
CA THR A 96 7.88 -7.19 9.81
C THR A 96 7.10 -5.89 9.74
N ALA A 97 7.46 -4.99 8.81
CA ALA A 97 6.74 -3.74 8.57
C ALA A 97 5.27 -3.97 8.21
N ALA A 98 5.01 -4.90 7.28
CA ALA A 98 3.67 -5.23 6.82
C ALA A 98 2.80 -5.89 7.90
N VAL A 99 3.39 -6.73 8.76
CA VAL A 99 2.69 -7.38 9.88
C VAL A 99 2.36 -6.35 10.96
N LEU A 100 3.31 -5.50 11.33
CA LEU A 100 3.11 -4.47 12.36
C LEU A 100 2.13 -3.40 11.89
N GLY A 101 2.23 -2.95 10.64
CA GLY A 101 1.30 -1.99 10.05
C GLY A 101 -0.14 -2.51 10.08
N ASN A 102 -0.38 -3.71 9.58
CA ASN A 102 -1.72 -4.29 9.61
C ASN A 102 -2.21 -4.56 11.05
N THR A 103 -1.30 -4.86 11.98
CA THR A 103 -1.66 -5.03 13.39
C THR A 103 -2.13 -3.71 13.99
N LEU A 104 -1.44 -2.61 13.68
CA LEU A 104 -1.87 -1.27 14.07
C LEU A 104 -3.25 -0.94 13.49
N ASN A 105 -3.43 -1.20 12.21
CA ASN A 105 -4.69 -0.96 11.50
C ASN A 105 -5.86 -1.78 12.10
N TYR A 106 -5.63 -3.07 12.42
CA TYR A 106 -6.59 -3.91 13.12
C TYR A 106 -6.94 -3.36 14.51
N GLN A 107 -5.95 -2.87 15.28
CA GLN A 107 -6.19 -2.30 16.60
C GLN A 107 -6.99 -1.01 16.51
N ILE A 108 -6.70 -0.15 15.53
CA ILE A 108 -7.50 1.05 15.26
C ILE A 108 -8.95 0.65 14.96
N GLY A 109 -9.16 -0.35 14.10
CA GLY A 109 -10.49 -0.88 13.80
C GLY A 109 -11.21 -1.41 15.03
N ARG A 110 -10.52 -2.17 15.89
CA ARG A 110 -11.08 -2.70 17.12
C ARG A 110 -11.44 -1.62 18.16
N PHE A 111 -10.64 -0.57 18.23
CA PHE A 111 -10.90 0.57 19.13
C PHE A 111 -12.08 1.42 18.64
N LEU A 112 -12.19 1.62 17.34
CA LEU A 112 -13.26 2.41 16.74
C LEU A 112 -14.57 1.63 16.58
N GLY A 113 -14.51 0.29 16.49
CA GLY A 113 -15.66 -0.57 16.23
C GLY A 113 -16.89 -0.28 17.07
N PRO A 114 -16.81 -0.23 18.42
CA PRO A 114 -17.95 0.08 19.27
C PRO A 114 -18.56 1.45 18.99
N LYS A 115 -17.73 2.43 18.62
CA LYS A 115 -18.18 3.81 18.33
C LYS A 115 -18.86 3.91 16.96
N VAL A 116 -18.36 3.17 15.97
CA VAL A 116 -18.89 3.20 14.60
C VAL A 116 -20.31 2.62 14.53
N PHE A 117 -20.63 1.63 15.36
CA PHE A 117 -21.98 1.06 15.44
C PHE A 117 -23.05 2.02 16.03
N HIS A 118 -22.60 3.06 16.74
CA HIS A 118 -23.49 4.08 17.33
C HIS A 118 -23.64 5.31 16.42
N TRP A 119 -22.86 5.44 15.36
CA TRP A 119 -22.98 6.56 14.43
C TRP A 119 -24.06 6.27 13.39
N GLU A 120 -25.14 7.03 13.46
CA GLU A 120 -26.13 7.10 12.38
C GLU A 120 -25.43 7.60 11.11
N ASN A 121 -25.69 6.95 9.97
CA ASN A 121 -25.13 7.14 8.63
C ASN A 121 -24.32 8.44 8.44
N SER A 122 -23.02 8.37 8.65
CA SER A 122 -22.10 9.45 8.33
C SER A 122 -21.66 9.29 6.86
N ARG A 123 -21.32 10.42 6.22
CA ARG A 123 -20.89 10.48 4.81
C ARG A 123 -19.67 9.60 4.50
N PHE A 124 -18.93 9.17 5.55
CA PHE A 124 -17.72 8.34 5.46
C PHE A 124 -17.93 6.89 5.93
N PHE A 125 -19.01 6.58 6.65
CA PHE A 125 -19.27 5.25 7.20
C PHE A 125 -20.70 4.81 6.87
N ASN A 126 -20.80 3.83 5.97
CA ASN A 126 -22.06 3.21 5.62
C ASN A 126 -22.23 1.94 6.48
N ARG A 127 -23.24 1.94 7.37
CA ARG A 127 -23.58 0.82 8.25
C ARG A 127 -23.85 -0.47 7.47
N ASP A 128 -24.50 -0.37 6.32
CA ASP A 128 -24.80 -1.53 5.47
C ASP A 128 -23.52 -2.15 4.89
N ALA A 129 -22.52 -1.34 4.54
CA ALA A 129 -21.24 -1.83 4.08
C ALA A 129 -20.49 -2.58 5.21
N LEU A 130 -20.56 -2.08 6.45
CA LEU A 130 -19.97 -2.76 7.61
C LEU A 130 -20.66 -4.10 7.90
N VAL A 131 -21.99 -4.14 7.87
CA VAL A 131 -22.77 -5.39 8.09
C VAL A 131 -22.45 -6.41 7.00
N LYS A 132 -22.43 -6.00 5.73
CA LYS A 132 -22.04 -6.85 4.60
C LYS A 132 -20.61 -7.38 4.74
N THR A 133 -19.69 -6.54 5.20
CA THR A 133 -18.29 -6.93 5.39
C THR A 133 -18.14 -7.87 6.59
N HIS A 134 -18.89 -7.66 7.67
CA HIS A 134 -18.93 -8.58 8.81
C HIS A 134 -19.43 -9.97 8.36
N ALA A 135 -20.56 -10.03 7.66
CA ALA A 135 -21.09 -11.28 7.09
C ALA A 135 -20.10 -11.95 6.12
N PHE A 136 -19.36 -11.17 5.34
CA PHE A 136 -18.32 -11.69 4.47
C PHE A 136 -17.16 -12.32 5.25
N TYR A 137 -16.72 -11.68 6.36
CA TYR A 137 -15.70 -12.23 7.25
C TYR A 137 -16.17 -13.48 8.00
N GLU A 138 -17.43 -13.54 8.42
CA GLU A 138 -18.00 -14.75 9.00
C GLU A 138 -18.01 -15.92 8.02
N LYS A 139 -18.36 -15.66 6.77
CA LYS A 139 -18.45 -16.67 5.71
C LYS A 139 -17.09 -17.13 5.21
N HIS A 140 -16.13 -16.22 5.00
CA HIS A 140 -14.84 -16.51 4.35
C HIS A 140 -13.67 -16.57 5.35
N GLY A 141 -13.87 -16.08 6.56
CA GLY A 141 -12.87 -16.12 7.64
C GLY A 141 -11.57 -15.37 7.31
N GLY A 142 -10.50 -15.85 7.91
CA GLY A 142 -9.17 -15.22 7.76
C GLY A 142 -8.55 -15.29 6.35
N LYS A 143 -9.05 -16.16 5.47
CA LYS A 143 -8.60 -16.23 4.07
C LYS A 143 -8.80 -14.88 3.36
N THR A 144 -9.81 -14.12 3.74
CA THR A 144 -10.06 -12.77 3.23
C THR A 144 -8.88 -11.84 3.46
N LEU A 145 -8.21 -11.91 4.62
CA LEU A 145 -7.03 -11.11 4.93
C LEU A 145 -5.85 -11.41 4.00
N VAL A 146 -5.70 -12.66 3.60
CA VAL A 146 -4.62 -13.06 2.67
C VAL A 146 -4.93 -12.56 1.26
N ILE A 147 -6.15 -12.82 0.77
CA ILE A 147 -6.54 -12.45 -0.60
C ILE A 147 -6.60 -10.94 -0.78
N SER A 148 -7.09 -10.21 0.23
CA SER A 148 -7.22 -8.75 0.16
C SER A 148 -5.88 -8.03 -0.03
N ARG A 149 -4.75 -8.62 0.39
CA ARG A 149 -3.42 -8.04 0.20
C ARG A 149 -3.03 -7.84 -1.26
N PHE A 150 -3.56 -8.70 -2.14
CA PHE A 150 -3.34 -8.60 -3.59
C PHE A 150 -4.32 -7.66 -4.30
N LEU A 151 -5.23 -7.04 -3.54
CA LEU A 151 -6.22 -6.09 -4.04
C LEU A 151 -5.95 -4.71 -3.40
N PRO A 152 -5.42 -3.71 -4.14
CA PRO A 152 -4.90 -2.46 -3.57
C PRO A 152 -5.88 -1.72 -2.66
N LEU A 153 -7.16 -1.63 -3.06
CA LEU A 153 -8.19 -0.95 -2.26
C LEU A 153 -8.60 -1.75 -1.02
N PHE A 154 -8.59 -3.09 -1.11
CA PHE A 154 -9.07 -3.94 -0.02
C PHE A 154 -8.01 -4.23 1.03
N ARG A 155 -6.72 -4.14 0.69
CA ARG A 155 -5.63 -4.50 1.61
C ARG A 155 -5.56 -3.62 2.86
N THR A 156 -5.88 -2.34 2.74
CA THR A 156 -5.92 -1.41 3.89
C THR A 156 -7.23 -1.50 4.67
N PHE A 157 -8.33 -1.79 4.00
CA PHE A 157 -9.64 -1.93 4.66
C PHE A 157 -9.81 -3.27 5.38
N ALA A 158 -9.27 -4.37 4.84
CA ALA A 158 -9.47 -5.69 5.40
C ALA A 158 -9.01 -5.84 6.86
N PRO A 159 -7.80 -5.40 7.26
CA PRO A 159 -7.38 -5.44 8.67
C PRO A 159 -8.25 -4.57 9.57
N PHE A 160 -8.63 -3.38 9.10
CA PHE A 160 -9.49 -2.45 9.82
C PHE A 160 -10.86 -3.08 10.12
N VAL A 161 -11.48 -3.66 9.11
CA VAL A 161 -12.79 -4.31 9.26
C VAL A 161 -12.70 -5.59 10.10
N ALA A 162 -11.60 -6.35 9.99
CA ALA A 162 -11.36 -7.49 10.88
C ALA A 162 -11.33 -7.05 12.36
N GLY A 163 -10.76 -5.86 12.63
CA GLY A 163 -10.77 -5.24 13.95
C GLY A 163 -12.18 -4.85 14.41
N ILE A 164 -12.95 -4.17 13.57
CA ILE A 164 -14.36 -3.80 13.85
C ILE A 164 -15.22 -5.03 14.10
N SER A 165 -15.02 -6.08 13.30
CA SER A 165 -15.77 -7.35 13.39
C SER A 165 -15.38 -8.20 14.59
N SER A 166 -14.50 -7.70 15.49
CA SER A 166 -14.05 -8.41 16.70
C SER A 166 -13.44 -9.79 16.40
N MET A 167 -12.81 -9.96 15.25
CA MET A 167 -12.05 -11.17 14.93
C MET A 167 -11.04 -11.47 16.03
N SER A 168 -10.87 -12.72 16.45
CA SER A 168 -9.89 -13.04 17.48
C SER A 168 -8.47 -12.69 17.04
N TYR A 169 -7.69 -12.08 17.95
CA TYR A 169 -6.33 -11.62 17.65
C TYR A 169 -5.43 -12.75 17.14
N ALA A 170 -5.53 -13.94 17.70
CA ALA A 170 -4.75 -15.10 17.26
C ALA A 170 -5.04 -15.48 15.80
N ARG A 171 -6.32 -15.52 15.41
CA ARG A 171 -6.72 -15.75 14.02
C ARG A 171 -6.23 -14.66 13.10
N PHE A 172 -6.43 -13.41 13.50
CA PHE A 172 -5.94 -12.25 12.74
C PHE A 172 -4.43 -12.36 12.50
N THR A 173 -3.63 -12.56 13.57
CA THR A 173 -2.16 -12.62 13.49
C THR A 173 -1.68 -13.73 12.56
N LEU A 174 -2.29 -14.92 12.65
CA LEU A 174 -1.94 -16.05 11.77
C LEU A 174 -2.14 -15.70 10.28
N PHE A 175 -3.33 -15.22 9.92
CA PHE A 175 -3.62 -14.88 8.52
C PHE A 175 -2.90 -13.61 8.06
N ASN A 176 -2.65 -12.66 8.96
CA ASN A 176 -1.84 -11.49 8.71
C ASN A 176 -0.40 -11.89 8.35
N LEU A 177 0.20 -12.81 9.12
CA LEU A 177 1.56 -13.31 8.86
C LEU A 177 1.63 -14.08 7.54
N ILE A 178 0.71 -15.03 7.31
CA ILE A 178 0.66 -15.79 6.05
C ILE A 178 0.51 -14.85 4.85
N GLY A 179 -0.39 -13.86 4.95
CA GLY A 179 -0.60 -12.89 3.89
C GLY A 179 0.61 -11.99 3.67
N ALA A 180 1.31 -11.56 4.73
CA ALA A 180 2.53 -10.76 4.62
C ALA A 180 3.66 -11.56 3.94
N LEU A 181 3.86 -12.80 4.36
CA LEU A 181 4.82 -13.71 3.72
C LEU A 181 4.51 -13.90 2.23
N ALA A 182 3.26 -14.28 1.90
CA ALA A 182 2.87 -14.49 0.51
C ALA A 182 3.09 -13.25 -0.35
N TRP A 183 2.68 -12.07 0.14
CA TRP A 183 2.75 -10.82 -0.60
C TRP A 183 4.19 -10.31 -0.77
N VAL A 184 4.96 -10.21 0.32
CA VAL A 184 6.33 -9.68 0.27
C VAL A 184 7.26 -10.63 -0.49
N VAL A 185 7.20 -11.93 -0.17
CA VAL A 185 8.10 -12.90 -0.80
C VAL A 185 7.82 -13.00 -2.30
N SER A 186 6.56 -13.07 -2.73
CA SER A 186 6.22 -13.17 -4.14
C SER A 186 6.71 -11.95 -4.95
N LEU A 187 6.49 -10.74 -4.44
CA LEU A 187 6.87 -9.52 -5.16
C LEU A 187 8.38 -9.25 -5.12
N CYS A 188 9.02 -9.43 -3.95
CA CYS A 188 10.47 -9.28 -3.84
C CYS A 188 11.23 -10.31 -4.67
N LEU A 189 10.82 -11.59 -4.66
CA LEU A 189 11.45 -12.61 -5.49
C LEU A 189 11.15 -12.41 -6.97
N ALA A 190 9.94 -11.99 -7.34
CA ALA A 190 9.64 -11.61 -8.72
C ALA A 190 10.58 -10.48 -9.18
N GLY A 191 10.75 -9.42 -8.38
CA GLY A 191 11.72 -8.36 -8.65
C GLY A 191 13.15 -8.89 -8.75
N TYR A 192 13.56 -9.74 -7.82
CA TYR A 192 14.89 -10.33 -7.76
C TYR A 192 15.23 -11.18 -8.99
N TRP A 193 14.32 -12.05 -9.43
CA TRP A 193 14.56 -12.92 -10.59
C TRP A 193 14.40 -12.21 -11.93
N PHE A 194 13.35 -11.38 -12.06
CA PHE A 194 13.04 -10.72 -13.33
C PHE A 194 13.73 -9.36 -13.49
N GLY A 195 14.05 -8.67 -12.38
CA GLY A 195 14.67 -7.35 -12.40
C GLY A 195 16.03 -7.29 -13.08
N ASN A 196 16.76 -8.42 -13.15
CA ASN A 196 18.03 -8.55 -13.85
C ASN A 196 17.90 -8.74 -15.37
N MET A 197 16.72 -9.04 -15.89
CA MET A 197 16.52 -9.21 -17.33
C MET A 197 16.67 -7.86 -18.05
N PRO A 198 17.46 -7.77 -19.15
CA PRO A 198 17.70 -6.52 -19.86
C PRO A 198 16.41 -5.80 -20.28
N TRP A 199 15.42 -6.58 -20.74
CA TRP A 199 14.11 -6.04 -21.12
C TRP A 199 13.36 -5.42 -19.94
N VAL A 200 13.39 -6.06 -18.77
CA VAL A 200 12.73 -5.55 -17.54
C VAL A 200 13.40 -4.26 -17.07
N ARG A 201 14.73 -4.22 -17.06
CA ARG A 201 15.49 -3.01 -16.70
C ARG A 201 15.17 -1.82 -17.59
N GLN A 202 15.07 -2.05 -18.90
CA GLN A 202 14.74 -1.00 -19.87
C GLN A 202 13.29 -0.53 -19.77
N ASN A 203 12.39 -1.36 -19.22
CA ASN A 203 10.96 -1.10 -19.15
C ASN A 203 10.42 -1.06 -17.72
N LEU A 204 11.26 -0.79 -16.71
CA LEU A 204 10.83 -0.76 -15.29
C LEU A 204 9.68 0.21 -15.06
N THR A 205 9.73 1.40 -15.62
CA THR A 205 8.64 2.39 -15.54
C THR A 205 7.32 1.83 -16.08
N LEU A 206 7.36 1.13 -17.23
CA LEU A 206 6.17 0.48 -17.79
C LEU A 206 5.62 -0.60 -16.84
N ILE A 207 6.50 -1.41 -16.25
CA ILE A 207 6.11 -2.46 -15.30
C ILE A 207 5.46 -1.84 -14.06
N ILE A 208 6.04 -0.77 -13.52
CA ILE A 208 5.47 -0.02 -12.38
C ILE A 208 4.07 0.50 -12.73
N VAL A 209 3.91 1.13 -13.89
CA VAL A 209 2.61 1.62 -14.36
C VAL A 209 1.59 0.48 -14.50
N LEU A 210 1.99 -0.67 -15.05
CA LEU A 210 1.12 -1.83 -15.17
C LEU A 210 0.75 -2.42 -13.80
N MET A 211 1.71 -2.49 -12.87
CA MET A 211 1.45 -2.97 -11.49
C MET A 211 0.47 -2.06 -10.73
N LEU A 212 0.42 -0.78 -11.05
CA LEU A 212 -0.56 0.16 -10.48
C LEU A 212 -1.90 0.12 -11.22
N ALA A 213 -1.87 0.02 -12.55
CA ALA A 213 -3.07 0.10 -13.39
C ALA A 213 -3.91 -1.19 -13.33
N ILE A 214 -3.28 -2.37 -13.49
CA ILE A 214 -4.01 -3.64 -13.59
C ILE A 214 -4.90 -3.92 -12.37
N PRO A 215 -4.43 -3.80 -11.12
CA PRO A 215 -5.26 -4.04 -9.96
C PRO A 215 -6.34 -2.96 -9.74
N SER A 216 -6.16 -1.77 -10.34
CA SER A 216 -7.13 -0.66 -10.25
C SER A 216 -8.27 -0.78 -11.26
N LEU A 217 -8.10 -1.56 -12.35
CA LEU A 217 -9.11 -1.74 -13.40
C LEU A 217 -10.46 -2.27 -12.87
N PRO A 218 -10.54 -3.31 -12.03
CA PRO A 218 -11.82 -3.81 -11.53
C PRO A 218 -12.60 -2.75 -10.75
N ALA A 219 -11.89 -1.94 -9.93
CA ALA A 219 -12.50 -0.85 -9.18
C ALA A 219 -13.01 0.26 -10.08
N PHE A 220 -12.26 0.60 -11.14
CA PHE A 220 -12.65 1.57 -12.14
C PHE A 220 -13.89 1.13 -12.91
N PHE A 221 -13.96 -0.13 -13.36
CA PHE A 221 -15.12 -0.67 -14.03
C PHE A 221 -16.35 -0.75 -13.12
N ALA A 222 -16.17 -1.13 -11.85
CA ALA A 222 -17.26 -1.13 -10.86
C ALA A 222 -17.81 0.29 -10.64
N TYR A 223 -16.95 1.30 -10.57
CA TYR A 223 -17.34 2.71 -10.46
C TYR A 223 -18.13 3.20 -11.69
N LEU A 224 -17.67 2.87 -12.90
CA LEU A 224 -18.39 3.23 -14.12
C LEU A 224 -19.78 2.60 -14.17
N ARG A 225 -19.88 1.31 -13.80
CA ARG A 225 -21.16 0.59 -13.79
C ARG A 225 -22.15 1.14 -12.76
N SER A 226 -21.67 1.68 -11.63
CA SER A 226 -22.53 2.29 -10.62
C SER A 226 -23.08 3.66 -11.01
N ARG A 227 -22.51 4.31 -12.05
CA ARG A 227 -23.04 5.58 -12.60
C ARG A 227 -24.07 5.38 -13.73
N THR A 228 -24.14 4.17 -14.28
CA THR A 228 -25.04 3.83 -15.38
C THR A 228 -26.29 3.04 -14.94
N ALA A 229 -26.36 2.71 -13.66
CA ALA A 229 -27.54 2.13 -12.99
C ALA A 229 -28.20 3.16 -12.07
#